data_45320bc48a55984b57075f7b0467f1c0
#
_entry.id   45320bc48a55984b57075f7b0467f1c0
#
_cell.length_a   1.000
_cell.length_b   1.000
_cell.length_c   1.000
_cell.angle_alpha   90.00
_cell.angle_beta   90.00
_cell.angle_gamma   90.00
#
_symmetry.space_group_name_H-M   'P 1'
#
loop_
_entity.id
_entity.type
_entity.pdbx_description
1 polymer ?
#
loop_
_entity_poly.entity_id
_entity_poly.type
_entity_poly.pdbx_seq_one_letter_code
_entity_poly.pdbx_strand_id
1 'polypeptide(L)'
;MLRRAFLSFLAGAAMLVPSAATASPALVFEPYNGTVFYSEDPDALWFPASLTKLMTAYVTFHALRNGEVKFSTPVVCSKNAAAEPPTKLGLPVGKSITLETAIRVIIVKSANDVSVMIAETVGGSEEAFIDRMNAAAKKLGMTKTQFANPHGLPNEQQYTTARDLARLARALIIEFPEHSDIFAMKSVQVGQKQLRTHNGLLRTFNGADGMKTGFICDSGFNIVVSATRQGRKLVAVVLGEPSTRVRNARAARLLENGFKRYFWKSLFGTSLDGLAIQAKLDEQPAHLRQVICGPRPKKRRKRRSVRRSSVSPELIGLHYTPVAQASGIPTAATLTAIN
;
A
#
# COMPACT_ATOMS: atom_id res chain seq x y z
N MET A 1 -12.74 -76.40 19.91
CA MET A 1 -13.41 -75.42 19.05
C MET A 1 -12.99 -73.99 19.48
N LEU A 2 -11.96 -73.45 18.87
CA LEU A 2 -11.45 -72.11 19.21
C LEU A 2 -12.03 -71.07 18.22
N ARG A 3 -12.87 -70.13 18.72
CA ARG A 3 -13.31 -68.95 17.94
C ARG A 3 -12.28 -67.86 18.09
N ARG A 4 -11.58 -67.53 17.02
CA ARG A 4 -10.70 -66.32 16.90
C ARG A 4 -11.57 -65.15 16.56
N ALA A 5 -11.62 -64.15 17.46
CA ALA A 5 -12.19 -62.81 17.18
C ALA A 5 -11.16 -61.96 16.47
N PHE A 6 -11.47 -61.54 15.24
CA PHE A 6 -10.69 -60.51 14.50
C PHE A 6 -11.19 -59.12 14.92
N LEU A 7 -10.39 -58.37 15.67
CA LEU A 7 -10.61 -56.95 15.88
C LEU A 7 -10.01 -56.18 14.70
N SER A 8 -10.90 -55.63 13.87
CA SER A 8 -10.51 -54.71 12.80
C SER A 8 -10.30 -53.29 13.38
N PHE A 9 -9.05 -52.83 13.41
CA PHE A 9 -8.67 -51.47 13.79
C PHE A 9 -8.84 -50.57 12.57
N LEU A 10 -9.95 -49.80 12.51
CA LEU A 10 -10.10 -48.71 11.52
C LEU A 10 -9.28 -47.54 11.99
N ALA A 11 -8.09 -47.35 11.41
CA ALA A 11 -7.30 -46.12 11.54
C ALA A 11 -7.93 -45.04 10.67
N GLY A 12 -8.66 -44.13 11.30
CA GLY A 12 -9.19 -42.90 10.64
C GLY A 12 -8.03 -41.97 10.28
N ALA A 13 -7.63 -41.94 9.03
CA ALA A 13 -6.72 -40.92 8.51
C ALA A 13 -7.47 -39.58 8.47
N ALA A 14 -7.22 -38.71 9.45
CA ALA A 14 -7.64 -37.32 9.41
C ALA A 14 -6.90 -36.63 8.23
N MET A 15 -7.57 -36.44 7.10
CA MET A 15 -7.08 -35.64 6.01
C MET A 15 -6.96 -34.19 6.52
N LEU A 16 -5.73 -33.74 6.80
CA LEU A 16 -5.39 -32.36 6.93
C LEU A 16 -5.63 -31.72 5.55
N VAL A 17 -6.81 -31.09 5.37
CA VAL A 17 -7.06 -30.23 4.22
C VAL A 17 -6.10 -29.05 4.37
N PRO A 18 -5.12 -28.87 3.46
CA PRO A 18 -4.28 -27.70 3.50
C PRO A 18 -5.20 -26.48 3.32
N SER A 19 -5.25 -25.61 4.33
CA SER A 19 -5.87 -24.30 4.18
C SER A 19 -5.14 -23.62 3.05
N ALA A 20 -5.79 -23.49 1.89
CA ALA A 20 -5.25 -22.75 0.77
C ALA A 20 -4.99 -21.32 1.29
N ALA A 21 -3.72 -20.97 1.47
CA ALA A 21 -3.34 -19.59 1.68
C ALA A 21 -3.83 -18.84 0.46
N THR A 22 -4.90 -18.06 0.61
CA THR A 22 -5.40 -17.20 -0.47
C THR A 22 -4.26 -16.31 -0.89
N ALA A 23 -3.79 -16.49 -2.12
CA ALA A 23 -2.74 -15.64 -2.68
C ALA A 23 -3.25 -14.19 -2.65
N SER A 24 -2.41 -13.29 -2.18
CA SER A 24 -2.76 -11.87 -2.11
C SER A 24 -2.91 -11.32 -3.53
N PRO A 25 -4.05 -10.69 -3.92
CA PRO A 25 -4.30 -10.27 -5.29
C PRO A 25 -3.23 -9.29 -5.80
N ALA A 26 -2.80 -9.49 -7.05
CA ALA A 26 -1.84 -8.58 -7.68
C ALA A 26 -2.02 -8.48 -9.19
N LEU A 27 -1.73 -7.29 -9.74
CA LEU A 27 -1.79 -7.02 -11.15
C LEU A 27 -0.71 -6.00 -11.54
N VAL A 28 -0.03 -6.23 -12.67
CA VAL A 28 0.89 -5.25 -13.27
C VAL A 28 0.47 -5.02 -14.71
N PHE A 29 0.39 -3.76 -15.10
CA PHE A 29 -0.04 -3.39 -16.44
C PHE A 29 0.63 -2.09 -16.92
N GLU A 30 0.63 -1.89 -18.20
CA GLU A 30 1.00 -0.65 -18.89
C GLU A 30 -0.27 0.21 -19.07
N PRO A 31 -0.30 1.47 -18.58
CA PRO A 31 -1.56 2.21 -18.52
C PRO A 31 -2.07 2.71 -19.86
N TYR A 32 -1.21 2.99 -20.86
CA TYR A 32 -1.65 3.64 -22.10
C TYR A 32 -2.38 2.68 -23.05
N ASN A 33 -1.87 1.48 -23.23
CA ASN A 33 -2.49 0.45 -24.06
C ASN A 33 -3.20 -0.66 -23.28
N GLY A 34 -3.07 -0.66 -21.94
CA GLY A 34 -3.73 -1.62 -21.07
C GLY A 34 -3.07 -3.00 -21.01
N THR A 35 -1.91 -3.21 -21.63
CA THR A 35 -1.24 -4.52 -21.63
C THR A 35 -0.90 -5.01 -20.22
N VAL A 36 -1.30 -6.25 -19.91
CA VAL A 36 -1.06 -6.89 -18.61
C VAL A 36 0.26 -7.67 -18.63
N PHE A 37 1.12 -7.38 -17.67
CA PHE A 37 2.42 -8.00 -17.47
C PHE A 37 2.40 -9.13 -16.45
N TYR A 38 1.51 -9.03 -15.47
CA TYR A 38 1.30 -10.00 -14.40
C TYR A 38 -0.13 -9.90 -13.88
N SER A 39 -0.73 -11.04 -13.54
CA SER A 39 -1.99 -11.10 -12.82
C SER A 39 -2.03 -12.32 -11.91
N GLU A 40 -2.54 -12.14 -10.70
CA GLU A 40 -2.77 -13.17 -9.70
C GLU A 40 -4.04 -12.77 -8.95
N ASP A 41 -5.08 -13.60 -9.03
CA ASP A 41 -6.40 -13.38 -8.45
C ASP A 41 -6.94 -11.94 -8.66
N PRO A 42 -6.88 -11.38 -9.92
CA PRO A 42 -7.15 -9.96 -10.14
C PRO A 42 -8.59 -9.57 -9.84
N ASP A 43 -9.51 -10.52 -9.79
CA ASP A 43 -10.95 -10.33 -9.57
C ASP A 43 -11.43 -10.74 -8.18
N ALA A 44 -10.53 -11.17 -7.29
CA ALA A 44 -10.86 -11.47 -5.91
C ALA A 44 -11.31 -10.19 -5.18
N LEU A 45 -12.42 -10.27 -4.47
CA LEU A 45 -12.95 -9.15 -3.69
C LEU A 45 -12.00 -8.82 -2.53
N TRP A 46 -11.78 -7.53 -2.32
CA TRP A 46 -10.86 -7.04 -1.31
C TRP A 46 -11.33 -5.73 -0.69
N PHE A 47 -11.01 -5.49 0.57
CA PHE A 47 -11.22 -4.17 1.16
C PHE A 47 -10.17 -3.18 0.64
N PRO A 48 -10.59 -2.06 0.00
CA PRO A 48 -9.66 -1.10 -0.61
C PRO A 48 -8.78 -0.39 0.42
N ALA A 49 -9.26 -0.26 1.66
CA ALA A 49 -8.66 0.63 2.64
C ALA A 49 -8.44 2.03 2.03
N SER A 50 -7.37 2.74 2.39
CA SER A 50 -7.11 4.08 1.85
C SER A 50 -6.77 4.16 0.35
N LEU A 51 -6.81 3.06 -0.40
CA LEU A 51 -6.81 3.13 -1.87
C LEU A 51 -8.10 3.78 -2.40
N THR A 52 -9.20 3.76 -1.62
CA THR A 52 -10.44 4.52 -1.85
C THR A 52 -10.18 5.99 -2.18
N LYS A 53 -9.16 6.60 -1.56
CA LYS A 53 -8.81 8.01 -1.80
C LYS A 53 -8.33 8.30 -3.23
N LEU A 54 -8.00 7.29 -4.03
CA LEU A 54 -7.79 7.44 -5.47
C LEU A 54 -9.11 7.80 -6.16
N MET A 55 -10.24 7.19 -5.78
CA MET A 55 -11.55 7.54 -6.32
C MET A 55 -12.00 8.92 -5.81
N THR A 56 -11.71 9.26 -4.56
CA THR A 56 -11.94 10.61 -4.03
C THR A 56 -11.22 11.66 -4.86
N ALA A 57 -9.94 11.43 -5.19
CA ALA A 57 -9.18 12.33 -6.06
C ALA A 57 -9.75 12.37 -7.49
N TYR A 58 -10.14 11.22 -8.05
CA TYR A 58 -10.71 11.12 -9.40
C TYR A 58 -12.00 11.95 -9.54
N VAL A 59 -12.94 11.79 -8.63
CA VAL A 59 -14.20 12.56 -8.62
C VAL A 59 -13.93 14.05 -8.43
N THR A 60 -12.97 14.39 -7.57
CA THR A 60 -12.57 15.78 -7.31
C THR A 60 -11.92 16.42 -8.54
N PHE A 61 -11.08 15.69 -9.28
CA PHE A 61 -10.48 16.20 -10.53
C PHE A 61 -11.52 16.40 -11.62
N HIS A 62 -12.55 15.56 -11.70
CA HIS A 62 -13.68 15.80 -12.60
C HIS A 62 -14.45 17.08 -12.23
N ALA A 63 -14.71 17.29 -10.93
CA ALA A 63 -15.39 18.51 -10.48
C ALA A 63 -14.57 19.77 -10.78
N LEU A 64 -13.23 19.69 -10.63
CA LEU A 64 -12.33 20.79 -11.03
C LEU A 64 -12.38 21.06 -12.53
N ARG A 65 -12.30 20.01 -13.36
CA ARG A 65 -12.36 20.11 -14.82
C ARG A 65 -13.68 20.68 -15.33
N ASN A 66 -14.78 20.33 -14.67
CA ASN A 66 -16.12 20.84 -15.00
C ASN A 66 -16.37 22.26 -14.47
N GLY A 67 -15.44 22.85 -13.71
CA GLY A 67 -15.60 24.18 -13.13
C GLY A 67 -16.56 24.25 -11.92
N GLU A 68 -16.99 23.10 -11.39
CA GLU A 68 -17.87 23.02 -10.20
C GLU A 68 -17.16 23.57 -8.94
N VAL A 69 -15.85 23.34 -8.85
CA VAL A 69 -14.96 23.84 -7.79
C VAL A 69 -13.64 24.33 -8.39
N LYS A 70 -12.86 25.07 -7.60
CA LYS A 70 -11.52 25.56 -7.97
C LYS A 70 -10.48 25.04 -6.97
N PHE A 71 -9.20 25.01 -7.35
CA PHE A 71 -8.11 24.69 -6.43
C PHE A 71 -8.09 25.59 -5.18
N SER A 72 -8.51 26.85 -5.34
CA SER A 72 -8.64 27.82 -4.25
C SER A 72 -9.89 27.65 -3.39
N THR A 73 -10.86 26.80 -3.78
CA THR A 73 -12.09 26.57 -3.02
C THR A 73 -11.74 26.15 -1.58
N PRO A 74 -12.30 26.84 -0.57
CA PRO A 74 -12.06 26.49 0.83
C PRO A 74 -12.78 25.18 1.16
N VAL A 75 -12.07 24.24 1.76
CA VAL A 75 -12.56 22.95 2.24
C VAL A 75 -12.60 23.04 3.76
N VAL A 76 -13.81 23.08 4.33
CA VAL A 76 -14.04 23.38 5.74
C VAL A 76 -14.13 22.10 6.56
N CYS A 77 -13.49 22.09 7.75
CA CYS A 77 -13.59 20.98 8.68
C CYS A 77 -14.96 21.04 9.40
N SER A 78 -15.86 20.14 9.04
CA SER A 78 -17.15 19.93 9.70
C SER A 78 -16.99 19.15 11.02
N LYS A 79 -18.07 19.07 11.81
CA LYS A 79 -18.11 18.18 12.98
C LYS A 79 -17.95 16.72 12.58
N ASN A 80 -18.56 16.30 11.45
CA ASN A 80 -18.45 14.97 10.89
C ASN A 80 -16.99 14.65 10.54
N ALA A 81 -16.35 15.49 9.73
CA ALA A 81 -14.93 15.33 9.37
C ALA A 81 -14.01 15.28 10.62
N ALA A 82 -14.24 16.15 11.60
CA ALA A 82 -13.43 16.17 12.83
C ALA A 82 -13.59 14.90 13.69
N ALA A 83 -14.71 14.19 13.58
CA ALA A 83 -14.98 12.95 14.32
C ALA A 83 -14.21 11.74 13.75
N GLU A 84 -13.74 11.82 12.50
CA GLU A 84 -13.06 10.72 11.83
C GLU A 84 -11.85 10.20 12.63
N PRO A 85 -11.65 8.86 12.69
CA PRO A 85 -10.49 8.27 13.32
C PRO A 85 -9.20 8.50 12.50
N PRO A 86 -8.02 8.40 13.12
CA PRO A 86 -6.74 8.51 12.42
C PRO A 86 -6.60 7.50 11.26
N THR A 87 -5.82 7.85 10.19
CA THR A 87 -4.94 9.04 10.12
C THR A 87 -5.74 10.29 9.74
N LYS A 88 -5.41 11.42 10.35
CA LYS A 88 -6.07 12.68 10.06
C LYS A 88 -5.11 13.87 10.10
N LEU A 89 -5.51 14.98 9.50
CA LEU A 89 -4.82 16.26 9.59
C LEU A 89 -5.06 16.90 10.97
N GLY A 90 -6.29 16.78 11.48
CA GLY A 90 -6.71 17.25 12.79
C GLY A 90 -6.92 18.76 12.83
N LEU A 91 -7.62 19.31 11.85
CA LEU A 91 -8.06 20.70 11.88
C LEU A 91 -9.21 20.88 12.89
N PRO A 92 -9.24 22.02 13.61
CA PRO A 92 -10.41 22.37 14.40
C PRO A 92 -11.66 22.57 13.54
N VAL A 93 -12.84 22.26 14.06
CA VAL A 93 -14.14 22.53 13.40
C VAL A 93 -14.22 23.99 12.98
N GLY A 94 -14.69 24.25 11.77
CA GLY A 94 -14.81 25.57 11.15
C GLY A 94 -13.52 26.11 10.53
N LYS A 95 -12.36 25.47 10.73
CA LYS A 95 -11.13 25.84 10.01
C LYS A 95 -11.11 25.18 8.62
N SER A 96 -10.45 25.83 7.68
CA SER A 96 -10.38 25.37 6.28
C SER A 96 -8.95 25.35 5.75
N ILE A 97 -8.77 24.58 4.69
CA ILE A 97 -7.62 24.60 3.78
C ILE A 97 -8.13 24.70 2.35
N THR A 98 -7.27 25.03 1.41
CA THR A 98 -7.64 25.02 -0.02
C THR A 98 -7.87 23.60 -0.51
N LEU A 99 -8.73 23.42 -1.52
CA LEU A 99 -8.98 22.13 -2.14
C LEU A 99 -7.68 21.52 -2.71
N GLU A 100 -6.78 22.35 -3.25
CA GLU A 100 -5.45 21.92 -3.70
C GLU A 100 -4.66 21.25 -2.55
N THR A 101 -4.60 21.94 -1.40
CA THR A 101 -3.93 21.38 -0.21
C THR A 101 -4.62 20.12 0.27
N ALA A 102 -5.95 20.08 0.26
CA ALA A 102 -6.74 18.94 0.68
C ALA A 102 -6.43 17.69 -0.17
N ILE A 103 -6.40 17.82 -1.51
CA ILE A 103 -6.05 16.72 -2.43
C ILE A 103 -4.62 16.22 -2.14
N ARG A 104 -3.65 17.10 -2.00
CA ARG A 104 -2.27 16.73 -1.65
C ARG A 104 -2.20 15.98 -0.31
N VAL A 105 -2.95 16.42 0.68
CA VAL A 105 -3.01 15.80 2.01
C VAL A 105 -3.62 14.39 1.97
N ILE A 106 -4.71 14.16 1.24
CA ILE A 106 -5.31 12.82 1.15
C ILE A 106 -4.40 11.83 0.42
N ILE A 107 -3.61 12.28 -0.54
CA ILE A 107 -2.65 11.41 -1.25
C ILE A 107 -1.42 11.14 -0.39
N VAL A 108 -0.80 12.17 0.16
CA VAL A 108 0.46 12.08 0.90
C VAL A 108 0.26 11.51 2.30
N LYS A 109 -0.59 12.15 3.11
CA LYS A 109 -0.82 11.79 4.52
C LYS A 109 -1.91 10.74 4.70
N SER A 110 -2.78 10.58 3.69
CA SER A 110 -3.92 9.66 3.78
C SER A 110 -4.96 10.09 4.84
N ALA A 111 -5.16 11.38 5.04
CA ALA A 111 -6.03 11.93 6.08
C ALA A 111 -7.51 11.62 5.81
N ASN A 112 -8.19 10.99 6.79
CA ASN A 112 -9.59 10.58 6.68
C ASN A 112 -10.52 11.79 6.79
N ASP A 113 -10.29 12.63 7.81
CA ASP A 113 -11.01 13.90 8.01
C ASP A 113 -11.01 14.77 6.75
N VAL A 114 -9.87 14.92 6.09
CA VAL A 114 -9.76 15.71 4.87
C VAL A 114 -10.51 15.07 3.69
N SER A 115 -10.63 13.73 3.65
CA SER A 115 -11.45 13.07 2.63
C SER A 115 -12.93 13.38 2.79
N VAL A 116 -13.44 13.41 4.03
CA VAL A 116 -14.81 13.83 4.33
C VAL A 116 -15.02 15.32 4.00
N MET A 117 -14.07 16.19 4.39
CA MET A 117 -14.12 17.62 4.03
C MET A 117 -14.23 17.82 2.52
N ILE A 118 -13.45 17.07 1.70
CA ILE A 118 -13.54 17.11 0.23
C ILE A 118 -14.92 16.64 -0.22
N ALA A 119 -15.42 15.52 0.32
CA ALA A 119 -16.70 14.95 -0.06
C ALA A 119 -17.85 15.93 0.19
N GLU A 120 -17.89 16.54 1.37
CA GLU A 120 -18.90 17.55 1.70
C GLU A 120 -18.80 18.81 0.82
N THR A 121 -17.57 19.23 0.47
CA THR A 121 -17.37 20.41 -0.40
C THR A 121 -17.74 20.16 -1.84
N VAL A 122 -17.36 19.00 -2.41
CA VAL A 122 -17.54 18.67 -3.83
C VAL A 122 -18.90 18.03 -4.10
N GLY A 123 -19.42 17.24 -3.16
CA GLY A 123 -20.69 16.55 -3.26
C GLY A 123 -21.88 17.35 -2.71
N GLY A 124 -21.62 18.35 -1.88
CA GLY A 124 -22.63 19.01 -1.05
C GLY A 124 -22.94 18.23 0.24
N SER A 125 -22.79 16.90 0.21
CA SER A 125 -22.80 16.00 1.36
C SER A 125 -21.88 14.81 1.12
N GLU A 126 -21.56 14.06 2.18
CA GLU A 126 -20.75 12.84 2.07
C GLU A 126 -21.50 11.78 1.24
N GLU A 127 -22.79 11.60 1.48
CA GLU A 127 -23.64 10.64 0.77
C GLU A 127 -23.71 10.94 -0.72
N ALA A 128 -23.97 12.18 -1.10
CA ALA A 128 -24.03 12.59 -2.52
C ALA A 128 -22.66 12.41 -3.21
N PHE A 129 -21.56 12.60 -2.47
CA PHE A 129 -20.21 12.34 -3.00
C PHE A 129 -19.95 10.84 -3.19
N ILE A 130 -20.41 9.97 -2.27
CA ILE A 130 -20.31 8.52 -2.38
C ILE A 130 -21.11 8.04 -3.61
N ASP A 131 -22.29 8.62 -3.87
CA ASP A 131 -23.05 8.32 -5.09
C ASP A 131 -22.26 8.68 -6.35
N ARG A 132 -21.57 9.83 -6.36
CA ARG A 132 -20.68 10.21 -7.46
C ARG A 132 -19.50 9.25 -7.60
N MET A 133 -18.93 8.74 -6.50
CA MET A 133 -17.85 7.73 -6.52
C MET A 133 -18.33 6.43 -7.16
N ASN A 134 -19.53 5.96 -6.80
CA ASN A 134 -20.11 4.73 -7.33
C ASN A 134 -20.54 4.88 -8.80
N ALA A 135 -21.08 6.04 -9.19
CA ALA A 135 -21.34 6.36 -10.58
C ALA A 135 -20.06 6.39 -11.43
N ALA A 136 -18.98 6.95 -10.91
CA ALA A 136 -17.68 6.94 -11.56
C ALA A 136 -17.12 5.51 -11.68
N ALA A 137 -17.22 4.69 -10.63
CA ALA A 137 -16.81 3.29 -10.67
C ALA A 137 -17.55 2.52 -11.78
N LYS A 138 -18.87 2.69 -11.88
CA LYS A 138 -19.69 2.09 -12.96
C LYS A 138 -19.22 2.56 -14.34
N LYS A 139 -18.98 3.86 -14.52
CA LYS A 139 -18.50 4.44 -15.79
C LYS A 139 -17.13 3.88 -16.19
N LEU A 140 -16.24 3.63 -15.23
CA LEU A 140 -14.94 3.04 -15.46
C LEU A 140 -14.96 1.51 -15.66
N GLY A 141 -16.14 0.88 -15.62
CA GLY A 141 -16.26 -0.57 -15.72
C GLY A 141 -15.74 -1.33 -14.49
N MET A 142 -15.68 -0.68 -13.32
CA MET A 142 -15.30 -1.28 -12.05
C MET A 142 -16.48 -2.11 -11.48
N THR A 143 -16.78 -3.21 -12.16
CA THR A 143 -18.02 -3.99 -11.94
C THR A 143 -18.05 -4.73 -10.58
N LYS A 144 -16.93 -4.84 -9.93
CA LYS A 144 -16.78 -5.48 -8.61
C LYS A 144 -16.25 -4.48 -7.57
N THR A 145 -16.74 -3.25 -7.63
CA THR A 145 -16.37 -2.20 -6.69
C THR A 145 -17.60 -1.47 -6.19
N GLN A 146 -17.66 -1.30 -4.87
CA GLN A 146 -18.64 -0.48 -4.17
C GLN A 146 -17.92 0.39 -3.15
N PHE A 147 -18.21 1.69 -3.13
CA PHE A 147 -17.72 2.63 -2.13
C PHE A 147 -18.85 2.96 -1.15
N ALA A 148 -18.52 3.00 0.14
CA ALA A 148 -19.42 3.35 1.23
C ALA A 148 -18.94 4.53 2.07
N ASN A 149 -17.73 5.04 1.79
CA ASN A 149 -17.17 6.24 2.39
C ASN A 149 -16.00 6.78 1.51
N PRO A 150 -15.59 8.06 1.68
CA PRO A 150 -14.57 8.68 0.82
C PRO A 150 -13.12 8.38 1.24
N HIS A 151 -12.89 7.65 2.33
CA HIS A 151 -11.57 7.50 2.95
C HIS A 151 -11.05 6.07 3.03
N GLY A 152 -11.93 5.06 3.02
CA GLY A 152 -11.54 3.65 3.06
C GLY A 152 -11.44 3.05 4.46
N LEU A 153 -12.07 3.63 5.46
CA LEU A 153 -12.25 3.00 6.77
C LEU A 153 -13.17 1.77 6.65
N PRO A 154 -13.10 0.83 7.60
CA PRO A 154 -13.86 -0.40 7.54
C PRO A 154 -15.36 -0.16 7.36
N ASN A 155 -15.93 -0.79 6.35
CA ASN A 155 -17.35 -0.89 6.09
C ASN A 155 -17.57 -2.17 5.26
N GLU A 156 -18.49 -3.02 5.67
CA GLU A 156 -18.76 -4.32 5.02
C GLU A 156 -19.31 -4.17 3.58
N GLN A 157 -19.92 -3.03 3.28
CA GLN A 157 -20.43 -2.71 1.94
C GLN A 157 -19.34 -2.14 1.02
N GLN A 158 -18.11 -1.95 1.52
CA GLN A 158 -17.02 -1.35 0.75
C GLN A 158 -16.03 -2.40 0.29
N TYR A 159 -15.98 -2.65 -1.01
CA TYR A 159 -15.08 -3.63 -1.63
C TYR A 159 -14.60 -3.17 -3.00
N THR A 160 -13.56 -3.82 -3.48
CA THR A 160 -12.95 -3.61 -4.79
C THR A 160 -12.18 -4.86 -5.23
N THR A 161 -11.52 -4.79 -6.39
CA THR A 161 -10.59 -5.82 -6.88
C THR A 161 -9.29 -5.20 -7.38
N ALA A 162 -8.25 -6.00 -7.58
CA ALA A 162 -7.00 -5.50 -8.17
C ALA A 162 -7.22 -5.01 -9.62
N ARG A 163 -8.10 -5.65 -10.39
CA ARG A 163 -8.48 -5.23 -11.74
C ARG A 163 -9.19 -3.87 -11.73
N ASP A 164 -10.14 -3.68 -10.85
CA ASP A 164 -10.90 -2.43 -10.79
C ASP A 164 -10.03 -1.25 -10.32
N LEU A 165 -9.14 -1.49 -9.34
CA LEU A 165 -8.14 -0.50 -8.95
C LEU A 165 -7.15 -0.18 -10.08
N ALA A 166 -6.83 -1.15 -10.94
CA ALA A 166 -6.02 -0.91 -12.14
C ALA A 166 -6.76 -0.01 -13.14
N ARG A 167 -8.07 -0.21 -13.36
CA ARG A 167 -8.90 0.69 -14.18
C ARG A 167 -8.92 2.11 -13.63
N LEU A 168 -9.12 2.28 -12.33
CA LEU A 168 -9.09 3.58 -11.69
C LEU A 168 -7.71 4.24 -11.81
N ALA A 169 -6.64 3.51 -11.57
CA ALA A 169 -5.27 4.03 -11.73
C ALA A 169 -4.97 4.44 -13.18
N ARG A 170 -5.43 3.63 -14.15
CA ARG A 170 -5.35 3.94 -15.58
C ARG A 170 -6.08 5.24 -15.93
N ALA A 171 -7.32 5.38 -15.45
CA ALA A 171 -8.12 6.58 -15.68
C ALA A 171 -7.44 7.84 -15.10
N LEU A 172 -6.93 7.78 -13.87
CA LEU A 172 -6.18 8.89 -13.26
C LEU A 172 -4.95 9.30 -14.08
N ILE A 173 -4.22 8.33 -14.65
CA ILE A 173 -3.01 8.59 -15.44
C ILE A 173 -3.35 9.18 -16.81
N ILE A 174 -4.41 8.67 -17.46
CA ILE A 174 -4.75 9.05 -18.84
C ILE A 174 -5.59 10.33 -18.90
N GLU A 175 -6.57 10.44 -18.00
CA GLU A 175 -7.52 11.55 -18.04
C GLU A 175 -6.99 12.80 -17.31
N PHE A 176 -6.06 12.63 -16.34
CA PHE A 176 -5.53 13.71 -15.51
C PHE A 176 -4.00 13.73 -15.43
N PRO A 177 -3.29 13.69 -16.59
CA PRO A 177 -1.82 13.70 -16.60
C PRO A 177 -1.26 14.98 -15.96
N GLU A 178 -2.00 16.09 -16.00
CA GLU A 178 -1.66 17.38 -15.39
C GLU A 178 -1.57 17.33 -13.86
N HIS A 179 -2.16 16.32 -13.24
CA HIS A 179 -2.15 16.12 -11.78
C HIS A 179 -1.22 14.99 -11.32
N SER A 180 -0.38 14.47 -12.22
CA SER A 180 0.50 13.34 -11.95
C SER A 180 1.55 13.63 -10.85
N ASP A 181 1.99 14.89 -10.72
CA ASP A 181 2.93 15.35 -9.71
C ASP A 181 2.41 15.11 -8.28
N ILE A 182 1.10 15.23 -8.06
CA ILE A 182 0.46 15.00 -6.75
C ILE A 182 0.71 13.58 -6.23
N PHE A 183 0.68 12.59 -7.13
CA PHE A 183 0.93 11.19 -6.76
C PHE A 183 2.41 10.87 -6.51
N ALA A 184 3.32 11.69 -7.07
CA ALA A 184 4.76 11.56 -6.89
C ALA A 184 5.29 12.25 -5.62
N MET A 185 4.46 13.04 -4.93
CA MET A 185 4.85 13.82 -3.76
C MET A 185 5.35 12.94 -2.61
N LYS A 186 6.56 13.23 -2.12
CA LYS A 186 7.16 12.56 -0.96
C LYS A 186 6.73 13.20 0.37
N SER A 187 6.31 14.46 0.34
CA SER A 187 5.79 15.21 1.49
C SER A 187 4.94 16.38 1.03
N VAL A 188 4.12 16.90 1.94
CA VAL A 188 3.34 18.13 1.76
C VAL A 188 3.47 18.99 3.01
N GLN A 189 3.62 20.32 2.83
CA GLN A 189 3.65 21.28 3.92
C GLN A 189 2.24 21.82 4.16
N VAL A 190 1.79 21.79 5.43
CA VAL A 190 0.53 22.39 5.85
C VAL A 190 0.78 23.22 7.11
N GLY A 191 0.76 24.55 6.97
CA GLY A 191 1.25 25.42 8.01
C GLY A 191 2.70 25.11 8.36
N GLN A 192 2.99 24.89 9.64
CA GLN A 192 4.34 24.52 10.11
C GLN A 192 4.61 23.00 10.07
N LYS A 193 3.62 22.18 9.71
CA LYS A 193 3.75 20.71 9.71
C LYS A 193 4.17 20.19 8.35
N GLN A 194 5.27 19.44 8.29
CA GLN A 194 5.65 18.65 7.12
C GLN A 194 5.08 17.23 7.26
N LEU A 195 4.13 16.88 6.40
CA LEU A 195 3.50 15.56 6.35
C LEU A 195 4.21 14.69 5.30
N ARG A 196 4.58 13.47 5.66
CA ARG A 196 5.31 12.54 4.76
C ARG A 196 4.41 11.46 4.20
N THR A 197 4.72 11.02 2.98
CA THR A 197 4.00 9.92 2.33
C THR A 197 4.25 8.58 3.00
N HIS A 198 3.22 7.72 2.96
CA HIS A 198 3.32 6.30 3.35
C HIS A 198 3.83 5.40 2.20
N ASN A 199 3.98 5.94 0.98
CA ASN A 199 4.53 5.20 -0.15
C ASN A 199 6.07 5.23 -0.13
N GLY A 200 6.68 4.23 0.53
CA GLY A 200 8.13 4.13 0.62
C GLY A 200 8.84 3.95 -0.72
N LEU A 201 8.15 3.39 -1.73
CA LEU A 201 8.74 3.15 -3.05
C LEU A 201 9.10 4.43 -3.80
N LEU A 202 8.42 5.55 -3.52
CA LEU A 202 8.81 6.87 -4.06
C LEU A 202 10.24 7.29 -3.67
N ARG A 203 10.86 6.66 -2.67
CA ARG A 203 12.24 6.92 -2.25
C ARG A 203 13.20 5.80 -2.58
N THR A 204 12.70 4.55 -2.72
CA THR A 204 13.55 3.37 -2.77
C THR A 204 13.51 2.61 -4.08
N PHE A 205 12.55 2.90 -4.97
CA PHE A 205 12.44 2.25 -6.27
C PHE A 205 12.69 3.24 -7.40
N ASN A 206 13.66 2.94 -8.26
CA ASN A 206 14.04 3.80 -9.37
C ASN A 206 12.86 4.00 -10.34
N GLY A 207 12.55 5.26 -10.64
CA GLY A 207 11.46 5.65 -11.52
C GLY A 207 10.07 5.65 -10.88
N ALA A 208 9.92 5.33 -9.56
CA ALA A 208 8.62 5.41 -8.90
C ALA A 208 8.07 6.83 -8.89
N ASP A 209 6.84 7.00 -9.40
CA ASP A 209 6.17 8.28 -9.61
C ASP A 209 4.68 8.31 -9.17
N GLY A 210 4.24 7.33 -8.37
CA GLY A 210 2.87 7.26 -7.83
C GLY A 210 2.67 5.99 -7.00
N MET A 211 1.50 5.63 -6.48
CA MET A 211 0.33 6.49 -6.39
C MET A 211 -0.18 6.53 -4.94
N LYS A 212 -0.64 5.41 -4.37
CA LYS A 212 -1.30 5.38 -3.06
C LYS A 212 -1.10 4.06 -2.33
N THR A 213 -1.06 4.13 -0.99
CA THR A 213 -1.06 2.97 -0.09
C THR A 213 -2.36 2.90 0.71
N GLY A 214 -2.73 1.69 1.13
CA GLY A 214 -3.86 1.43 2.00
C GLY A 214 -3.52 0.41 3.07
N PHE A 215 -4.19 0.53 4.22
CA PHE A 215 -4.10 -0.44 5.31
C PHE A 215 -5.33 -0.33 6.22
N ILE A 216 -5.96 -1.45 6.44
CA ILE A 216 -6.80 -1.76 7.61
C ILE A 216 -6.50 -3.19 8.03
N CYS A 217 -6.87 -3.57 9.27
CA CYS A 217 -6.58 -4.94 9.74
C CYS A 217 -7.23 -6.01 8.86
N ASP A 218 -8.40 -5.74 8.31
CA ASP A 218 -9.14 -6.69 7.47
C ASP A 218 -8.54 -6.83 6.08
N SER A 219 -7.93 -5.77 5.53
CA SER A 219 -7.32 -5.83 4.19
C SER A 219 -5.85 -6.21 4.16
N GLY A 220 -5.12 -6.11 5.29
CA GLY A 220 -3.66 -6.10 5.23
C GLY A 220 -3.11 -4.84 4.53
N PHE A 221 -1.86 -4.92 4.07
CA PHE A 221 -1.14 -3.79 3.46
C PHE A 221 -1.31 -3.79 1.94
N ASN A 222 -1.93 -2.74 1.41
CA ASN A 222 -2.26 -2.54 0.00
C ASN A 222 -1.39 -1.44 -0.62
N ILE A 223 -1.17 -1.50 -1.94
CA ILE A 223 -0.54 -0.44 -2.72
C ILE A 223 -1.02 -0.45 -4.17
N VAL A 224 -1.24 0.73 -4.72
CA VAL A 224 -1.14 1.02 -6.15
C VAL A 224 0.11 1.87 -6.34
N VAL A 225 1.05 1.40 -7.14
CA VAL A 225 2.31 2.08 -7.40
C VAL A 225 2.58 2.15 -8.89
N SER A 226 2.97 3.33 -9.38
CA SER A 226 3.43 3.52 -10.76
C SER A 226 4.92 3.83 -10.78
N ALA A 227 5.57 3.47 -11.88
CA ALA A 227 6.95 3.81 -12.16
C ALA A 227 7.17 4.03 -13.65
N THR A 228 8.02 5.00 -13.97
CA THR A 228 8.42 5.31 -15.35
C THR A 228 9.92 5.14 -15.52
N ARG A 229 10.34 4.39 -16.55
CA ARG A 229 11.74 4.21 -16.93
C ARG A 229 11.87 4.28 -18.45
N GLN A 230 12.74 5.13 -18.96
CA GLN A 230 13.00 5.27 -20.40
C GLN A 230 11.70 5.47 -21.21
N GLY A 231 10.81 6.33 -20.73
CA GLY A 231 9.51 6.61 -21.35
C GLY A 231 8.43 5.53 -21.21
N ARG A 232 8.75 4.38 -20.59
CA ARG A 232 7.82 3.28 -20.35
C ARG A 232 7.26 3.37 -18.94
N LYS A 233 5.93 3.40 -18.81
CA LYS A 233 5.24 3.43 -17.51
C LYS A 233 4.61 2.08 -17.21
N LEU A 234 4.80 1.61 -15.99
CA LEU A 234 4.10 0.44 -15.45
C LEU A 234 3.39 0.82 -14.15
N VAL A 235 2.26 0.18 -13.91
CA VAL A 235 1.49 0.28 -12.67
C VAL A 235 1.37 -1.10 -12.06
N ALA A 236 1.64 -1.22 -10.76
CA ALA A 236 1.40 -2.43 -9.98
C ALA A 236 0.34 -2.17 -8.91
N VAL A 237 -0.65 -3.04 -8.85
CA VAL A 237 -1.61 -3.18 -7.76
C VAL A 237 -1.21 -4.40 -6.96
N VAL A 238 -1.02 -4.26 -5.64
CA VAL A 238 -0.71 -5.38 -4.73
C VAL A 238 -1.57 -5.20 -3.48
N LEU A 239 -2.35 -6.22 -3.16
CA LEU A 239 -3.30 -6.19 -2.05
C LEU A 239 -2.93 -7.27 -1.02
N GLY A 240 -3.29 -7.06 0.25
CA GLY A 240 -3.32 -8.10 1.26
C GLY A 240 -1.99 -8.52 1.89
N GLU A 241 -0.94 -7.79 1.72
CA GLU A 241 0.36 -8.17 2.26
C GLU A 241 0.42 -8.05 3.80
N PRO A 242 1.21 -8.90 4.48
CA PRO A 242 1.25 -8.93 5.95
C PRO A 242 2.02 -7.77 6.57
N SER A 243 2.77 -6.99 5.79
CA SER A 243 3.51 -5.84 6.29
C SER A 243 3.89 -4.87 5.17
N THR A 244 4.20 -3.62 5.55
CA THR A 244 4.73 -2.60 4.61
C THR A 244 5.98 -3.09 3.88
N ARG A 245 6.87 -3.82 4.57
CA ARG A 245 8.11 -4.34 3.98
C ARG A 245 7.81 -5.37 2.89
N VAL A 246 6.97 -6.34 3.17
CA VAL A 246 6.60 -7.40 2.22
C VAL A 246 5.86 -6.81 1.02
N ARG A 247 4.87 -5.92 1.26
CA ARG A 247 4.14 -5.20 0.23
C ARG A 247 5.07 -4.45 -0.73
N ASN A 248 5.99 -3.66 -0.19
CA ASN A 248 6.92 -2.88 -1.02
C ASN A 248 7.87 -3.80 -1.79
N ALA A 249 8.41 -4.86 -1.16
CA ALA A 249 9.30 -5.81 -1.82
C ALA A 249 8.59 -6.54 -2.97
N ARG A 250 7.33 -6.98 -2.77
CA ARG A 250 6.55 -7.64 -3.81
C ARG A 250 6.24 -6.68 -4.97
N ALA A 251 5.75 -5.46 -4.68
CA ALA A 251 5.45 -4.48 -5.71
C ALA A 251 6.70 -4.10 -6.52
N ALA A 252 7.84 -3.88 -5.87
CA ALA A 252 9.11 -3.59 -6.53
C ALA A 252 9.55 -4.74 -7.44
N ARG A 253 9.49 -6.00 -6.96
CA ARG A 253 9.83 -7.19 -7.74
C ARG A 253 8.94 -7.36 -8.97
N LEU A 254 7.63 -7.12 -8.82
CA LEU A 254 6.67 -7.23 -9.92
C LEU A 254 6.92 -6.15 -10.98
N LEU A 255 7.15 -4.90 -10.59
CA LEU A 255 7.53 -3.83 -11.51
C LEU A 255 8.85 -4.12 -12.21
N GLU A 256 9.88 -4.57 -11.48
CA GLU A 256 11.18 -4.92 -12.06
C GLU A 256 11.06 -6.01 -13.11
N ASN A 257 10.30 -7.07 -12.81
CA ASN A 257 10.02 -8.14 -13.76
C ASN A 257 9.21 -7.65 -14.97
N GLY A 258 8.29 -6.71 -14.76
CA GLY A 258 7.54 -6.06 -15.85
C GLY A 258 8.46 -5.29 -16.78
N PHE A 259 9.37 -4.45 -16.25
CA PHE A 259 10.33 -3.70 -17.06
C PHE A 259 11.29 -4.61 -17.83
N LYS A 260 11.78 -5.69 -17.20
CA LYS A 260 12.65 -6.67 -17.88
C LYS A 260 11.97 -7.37 -19.08
N ARG A 261 10.66 -7.58 -18.97
CA ARG A 261 9.88 -8.29 -20.00
C ARG A 261 9.09 -7.34 -20.90
N TYR A 262 9.30 -6.03 -20.80
CA TYR A 262 8.45 -5.02 -21.44
C TYR A 262 8.31 -5.26 -22.94
N PHE A 263 9.43 -5.44 -23.66
CA PHE A 263 9.44 -5.63 -25.12
C PHE A 263 8.53 -6.79 -25.56
N TRP A 264 8.70 -7.97 -24.99
CA TRP A 264 7.92 -9.16 -25.37
C TRP A 264 6.45 -9.05 -24.97
N LYS A 265 6.18 -8.54 -23.80
CA LYS A 265 4.80 -8.41 -23.29
C LYS A 265 4.01 -7.33 -24.01
N SER A 266 4.63 -6.26 -24.45
CA SER A 266 3.95 -5.22 -25.24
C SER A 266 3.49 -5.71 -26.62
N LEU A 267 4.15 -6.74 -27.18
CA LEU A 267 3.79 -7.35 -28.47
C LEU A 267 2.72 -8.44 -28.35
N PHE A 268 2.76 -9.24 -27.27
CA PHE A 268 1.95 -10.46 -27.13
C PHE A 268 1.14 -10.52 -25.84
N GLY A 269 1.06 -9.43 -25.10
CA GLY A 269 0.32 -9.37 -23.83
C GLY A 269 -1.19 -9.19 -24.05
N THR A 270 -1.98 -9.78 -23.15
CA THR A 270 -3.43 -9.55 -23.07
C THR A 270 -3.69 -8.18 -22.48
N SER A 271 -4.73 -7.48 -22.96
CA SER A 271 -5.15 -6.19 -22.37
C SER A 271 -5.87 -6.39 -21.03
N LEU A 272 -5.97 -5.32 -20.25
CA LEU A 272 -6.69 -5.30 -18.97
C LEU A 272 -8.17 -5.74 -19.14
N ASP A 273 -8.79 -5.33 -20.23
CA ASP A 273 -10.17 -5.67 -20.54
C ASP A 273 -10.31 -7.06 -21.19
N GLY A 274 -9.29 -7.53 -21.89
CA GLY A 274 -9.22 -8.88 -22.48
C GLY A 274 -8.77 -9.97 -21.51
N LEU A 275 -8.39 -9.61 -20.29
CA LEU A 275 -8.00 -10.59 -19.27
C LEU A 275 -9.21 -11.42 -18.85
N ALA A 276 -9.15 -12.74 -19.02
CA ALA A 276 -10.24 -13.64 -18.67
C ALA A 276 -10.72 -13.39 -17.23
N ILE A 277 -12.03 -13.33 -17.06
CA ILE A 277 -12.66 -13.20 -15.73
C ILE A 277 -12.47 -14.53 -15.02
N GLN A 278 -11.86 -14.51 -13.86
CA GLN A 278 -11.74 -15.71 -13.03
C GLN A 278 -13.11 -16.00 -12.39
N ALA A 279 -13.65 -17.18 -12.71
CA ALA A 279 -14.98 -17.60 -12.27
C ALA A 279 -15.08 -17.94 -10.77
N LYS A 280 -13.95 -17.99 -10.06
CA LYS A 280 -13.92 -18.24 -8.61
C LYS A 280 -14.24 -16.95 -7.87
N LEU A 281 -15.52 -16.74 -7.66
CA LEU A 281 -16.07 -15.57 -6.97
C LEU A 281 -16.18 -15.91 -5.50
N ASP A 282 -15.24 -15.43 -4.71
CA ASP A 282 -15.54 -15.23 -3.30
C ASP A 282 -16.64 -14.16 -3.24
N GLU A 283 -17.77 -14.50 -2.67
CA GLU A 283 -18.92 -13.58 -2.57
C GLU A 283 -18.64 -12.40 -1.63
N GLN A 284 -17.56 -12.47 -0.86
CA GLN A 284 -17.16 -11.45 0.11
C GLN A 284 -15.65 -11.24 0.16
N PRO A 285 -15.19 -10.04 0.53
CA PRO A 285 -13.77 -9.78 0.74
C PRO A 285 -13.17 -10.65 1.84
N ALA A 286 -11.92 -11.08 1.66
CA ALA A 286 -11.19 -11.84 2.68
C ALA A 286 -10.93 -10.98 3.92
N HIS A 287 -11.23 -11.49 5.12
CA HIS A 287 -10.97 -10.85 6.40
C HIS A 287 -9.62 -11.29 6.97
N LEU A 288 -8.61 -10.43 6.89
CA LEU A 288 -7.25 -10.74 7.36
C LEU A 288 -6.98 -10.32 8.81
N ARG A 289 -7.96 -9.76 9.53
CA ARG A 289 -7.79 -9.16 10.87
C ARG A 289 -7.03 -10.06 11.85
N GLN A 290 -7.37 -11.34 11.90
CA GLN A 290 -6.72 -12.29 12.80
C GLN A 290 -5.24 -12.50 12.48
N VAL A 291 -4.90 -12.55 11.19
CA VAL A 291 -3.52 -12.74 10.69
C VAL A 291 -2.69 -11.47 10.85
N ILE A 292 -3.28 -10.32 10.54
CA ILE A 292 -2.58 -9.02 10.47
C ILE A 292 -2.47 -8.34 11.84
N CYS A 293 -3.58 -8.29 12.60
CA CYS A 293 -3.69 -7.54 13.85
C CYS A 293 -3.99 -8.45 15.07
N GLY A 294 -4.13 -9.75 14.86
CA GLY A 294 -4.37 -10.72 15.94
C GLY A 294 -3.18 -10.82 16.91
N PRO A 295 -3.39 -11.43 18.08
CA PRO A 295 -2.34 -11.60 19.07
C PRO A 295 -1.19 -12.44 18.49
N ARG A 296 0.00 -11.82 18.42
CA ARG A 296 1.20 -12.55 17.97
C ARG A 296 1.53 -13.66 18.94
N PRO A 297 1.75 -14.91 18.50
CA PRO A 297 2.22 -15.96 19.38
C PRO A 297 3.51 -15.48 20.07
N LYS A 298 3.50 -15.49 21.40
CA LYS A 298 4.67 -15.12 22.20
C LYS A 298 5.82 -16.02 21.73
N LYS A 299 6.84 -15.44 21.06
CA LYS A 299 8.06 -16.17 20.73
C LYS A 299 8.59 -16.77 22.05
N ARG A 300 8.52 -18.07 22.20
CA ARG A 300 9.11 -18.79 23.30
C ARG A 300 10.61 -18.43 23.31
N ARG A 301 10.98 -17.55 24.21
CA ARG A 301 12.38 -17.20 24.43
C ARG A 301 13.07 -18.51 24.79
N LYS A 302 13.79 -19.12 23.85
CA LYS A 302 14.71 -20.22 24.17
C LYS A 302 15.63 -19.67 25.24
N ARG A 303 15.40 -20.08 26.48
CA ARG A 303 16.37 -19.88 27.57
C ARG A 303 17.65 -20.55 27.08
N ARG A 304 18.60 -19.74 26.66
CA ARG A 304 19.97 -20.17 26.45
C ARG A 304 20.45 -20.56 27.86
N SER A 305 20.42 -21.86 28.17
CA SER A 305 21.09 -22.40 29.33
C SER A 305 22.58 -22.15 29.11
N VAL A 306 23.08 -21.10 29.73
CA VAL A 306 24.53 -20.93 29.89
C VAL A 306 24.94 -22.07 30.83
N ARG A 307 25.41 -23.17 30.25
CA ARG A 307 26.22 -24.15 31.00
C ARG A 307 27.41 -23.40 31.49
N ARG A 308 27.41 -22.98 32.77
CA ARG A 308 28.61 -22.63 33.50
C ARG A 308 29.43 -23.90 33.58
N SER A 309 30.43 -24.05 32.72
CA SER A 309 31.55 -24.95 32.95
C SER A 309 32.39 -24.31 34.06
N SER A 310 32.35 -24.92 35.22
CA SER A 310 33.31 -24.69 36.30
C SER A 310 34.68 -25.19 35.80
N VAL A 311 35.51 -24.28 35.35
CA VAL A 311 36.95 -24.53 35.17
C VAL A 311 37.62 -23.86 36.34
N SER A 312 38.23 -24.68 37.20
CA SER A 312 39.08 -24.28 38.32
C SER A 312 40.30 -23.49 37.82
N PRO A 313 40.78 -22.48 38.56
CA PRO A 313 41.98 -21.77 38.19
C PRO A 313 43.19 -22.49 38.76
N GLU A 314 43.97 -23.17 37.95
CA GLU A 314 45.36 -23.54 38.27
C GLU A 314 46.29 -22.94 37.25
N LEU A 315 47.13 -22.04 37.80
CA LEU A 315 48.55 -21.76 37.49
C LEU A 315 49.01 -21.85 36.02
N ILE A 316 49.33 -20.71 35.43
CA ILE A 316 50.61 -20.54 34.74
C ILE A 316 50.95 -19.02 34.78
N GLY A 317 52.01 -18.68 35.50
CA GLY A 317 52.64 -17.35 35.48
C GLY A 317 53.42 -17.15 34.18
N LEU A 318 53.18 -16.02 33.54
CA LEU A 318 54.10 -15.49 32.54
C LEU A 318 54.26 -13.98 32.76
N HIS A 319 55.53 -13.62 32.96
CA HIS A 319 56.05 -12.28 33.19
C HIS A 319 55.71 -11.34 32.07
N TYR A 320 55.14 -10.19 32.40
CA TYR A 320 54.92 -9.07 31.48
C TYR A 320 56.06 -8.05 31.69
N THR A 321 56.87 -7.82 30.66
CA THR A 321 57.85 -6.71 30.60
C THR A 321 57.25 -5.56 29.81
N PRO A 322 57.22 -4.33 30.32
CA PRO A 322 56.72 -3.18 29.59
C PRO A 322 57.79 -2.62 28.64
N VAL A 323 57.42 -2.38 27.38
CA VAL A 323 58.17 -1.62 26.39
C VAL A 323 57.77 -0.17 26.41
N ALA A 324 58.75 0.71 26.45
CA ALA A 324 58.68 2.14 26.62
C ALA A 324 57.97 2.87 25.46
N GLN A 325 57.36 4.00 25.82
CA GLN A 325 56.84 5.04 24.95
C GLN A 325 57.93 5.65 24.06
N ALA A 326 57.62 5.88 22.79
CA ALA A 326 58.32 6.85 21.96
C ALA A 326 57.30 7.83 21.38
N SER A 327 57.44 9.06 21.82
CA SER A 327 56.78 10.29 21.39
C SER A 327 57.25 10.71 20.00
N GLY A 328 56.35 11.26 19.20
CA GLY A 328 56.73 11.94 17.96
C GLY A 328 55.54 12.46 17.16
N ILE A 329 55.13 13.68 17.46
CA ILE A 329 54.29 14.54 16.60
C ILE A 329 55.23 15.22 15.59
N PRO A 330 54.81 15.44 14.35
CA PRO A 330 54.97 16.75 13.75
C PRO A 330 53.70 17.35 13.15
N THR A 331 53.62 18.64 13.40
CA THR A 331 52.70 19.67 12.97
C THR A 331 52.71 19.93 11.47
N ALA A 332 51.52 20.36 11.04
CA ALA A 332 51.10 21.21 9.93
C ALA A 332 52.14 21.73 8.90
N ALA A 333 51.75 21.65 7.64
CA ALA A 333 52.15 22.67 6.64
C ALA A 333 51.02 22.83 5.60
N THR A 334 50.51 24.00 5.56
CA THR A 334 49.73 24.73 4.57
C THR A 334 50.28 24.57 3.16
N LEU A 335 49.40 24.39 2.15
CA LEU A 335 49.70 24.82 0.78
C LEU A 335 48.47 25.31 0.06
N THR A 336 48.60 26.54 -0.38
CA THR A 336 47.75 27.49 -1.06
C THR A 336 47.33 27.06 -2.46
N ALA A 337 46.22 27.62 -2.89
CA ALA A 337 45.62 27.60 -4.23
C ALA A 337 46.57 27.96 -5.38
N ILE A 338 46.27 27.47 -6.60
CA ILE A 338 46.44 28.21 -7.86
C ILE A 338 45.55 27.50 -8.94
N ASN A 339 44.69 28.38 -9.61
CA ASN A 339 43.96 28.30 -10.87
C ASN A 339 42.79 27.34 -10.98
#